data_ce88ce02c0d9718870a7e9836fccbdf5
#
_entry.id   ce88ce02c0d9718870a7e9836fccbdf5
#
_cell.length_a   1.000
_cell.length_b   1.000
_cell.length_c   1.000
_cell.angle_alpha   90.00
_cell.angle_beta   90.00
_cell.angle_gamma   90.00
#
_symmetry.space_group_name_H-M   'P 1'
#
loop_
_entity.id
_entity.type
_entity.pdbx_description
1 polymer ?
#
loop_
_entity_poly.entity_id
_entity_poly.type
_entity_poly.pdbx_seq_one_letter_code
_entity_poly.pdbx_strand_id
1 'polypeptide(L)'
;MTVCVMVIDDSLMVRRQVATALKGLGYAVVEAVDGLDALEKLAAAPEIGLIVCDVNMPRMNGIEFLERMRTQGSPVPVVMLTTEGQPELIQRAKSLGAKGWLVKPFKPEFLVATARKLAPMVA
;
A
#
# COMPACT_ATOMS: atom_id res chain seq x y z
N MET A 1 13.65 -13.01 9.04
CA MET A 1 13.45 -12.61 7.64
C MET A 1 12.76 -11.27 7.61
N THR A 2 13.30 -10.32 6.85
CA THR A 2 12.73 -8.98 6.76
C THR A 2 11.64 -8.94 5.68
N VAL A 3 10.46 -8.48 6.06
CA VAL A 3 9.37 -8.27 5.10
C VAL A 3 9.49 -6.86 4.54
N CYS A 4 9.34 -6.74 3.23
CA CYS A 4 9.38 -5.45 2.54
C CYS A 4 7.98 -4.95 2.26
N VAL A 5 7.72 -3.69 2.61
CA VAL A 5 6.43 -3.02 2.34
C VAL A 5 6.68 -1.88 1.37
N MET A 6 5.85 -1.80 0.33
CA MET A 6 5.89 -0.66 -0.58
C MET A 6 4.80 0.34 -0.19
N VAL A 7 5.18 1.60 -0.03
CA VAL A 7 4.25 2.70 0.31
C VAL A 7 4.11 3.59 -0.92
N ILE A 8 2.89 3.74 -1.41
CA ILE A 8 2.59 4.52 -2.62
C ILE A 8 1.70 5.70 -2.24
N ASP A 9 2.22 6.91 -2.35
CA ASP A 9 1.48 8.13 -2.05
C ASP A 9 2.23 9.29 -2.70
N ASP A 10 1.52 10.23 -3.30
CA ASP A 10 2.13 11.40 -3.92
C ASP A 10 2.58 12.44 -2.86
N SER A 11 2.11 12.31 -1.63
CA SER A 11 2.53 13.17 -0.51
C SER A 11 3.78 12.63 0.14
N LEU A 12 4.86 13.38 0.07
CA LEU A 12 6.11 13.04 0.75
C LEU A 12 5.90 12.88 2.25
N MET A 13 5.09 13.76 2.85
CA MET A 13 4.82 13.71 4.28
C MET A 13 4.14 12.41 4.69
N VAL A 14 3.12 11.99 3.95
CA VAL A 14 2.40 10.74 4.24
C VAL A 14 3.31 9.54 4.05
N ARG A 15 4.08 9.49 2.94
CA ARG A 15 5.04 8.40 2.72
C ARG A 15 6.02 8.27 3.87
N ARG A 16 6.59 9.39 4.32
CA ARG A 16 7.56 9.41 5.43
C ARG A 16 6.94 8.97 6.74
N GLN A 17 5.72 9.41 7.01
CA GLN A 17 4.99 9.02 8.22
C GLN A 17 4.75 7.51 8.26
N VAL A 18 4.27 6.95 7.16
CA VAL A 18 4.02 5.51 7.05
C VAL A 18 5.33 4.73 7.13
N ALA A 19 6.35 5.18 6.38
CA ALA A 19 7.65 4.52 6.35
C ALA A 19 8.29 4.50 7.74
N THR A 20 8.25 5.61 8.46
CA THR A 20 8.83 5.70 9.81
C THR A 20 8.14 4.71 10.76
N ALA A 21 6.81 4.63 10.71
CA ALA A 21 6.05 3.72 11.57
C ALA A 21 6.44 2.26 11.29
N LEU A 22 6.54 1.88 10.02
CA LEU A 22 6.85 0.50 9.64
C LEU A 22 8.31 0.14 9.87
N LYS A 23 9.23 1.05 9.57
CA LYS A 23 10.66 0.81 9.83
C LYS A 23 10.95 0.63 11.32
N GLY A 24 10.21 1.36 12.17
CA GLY A 24 10.34 1.20 13.61
C GLY A 24 10.00 -0.18 14.12
N LEU A 25 9.27 -0.97 13.34
CA LEU A 25 8.91 -2.35 13.65
C LEU A 25 9.82 -3.37 12.97
N GLY A 26 10.79 -2.93 12.18
CA GLY A 26 11.70 -3.82 11.49
C GLY A 26 11.33 -4.13 10.03
N TYR A 27 10.27 -3.54 9.49
CA TYR A 27 9.95 -3.71 8.08
C TYR A 27 10.93 -2.92 7.20
N ALA A 28 11.31 -3.48 6.07
CA ALA A 28 11.96 -2.73 5.02
C ALA A 28 10.89 -1.97 4.24
N VAL A 29 11.17 -0.75 3.78
CA VAL A 29 10.18 0.07 3.10
C VAL A 29 10.74 0.60 1.78
N VAL A 30 9.94 0.45 0.73
CA VAL A 30 10.19 1.05 -0.59
C VAL A 30 9.09 2.08 -0.80
N GLU A 31 9.45 3.29 -1.24
CA GLU A 31 8.50 4.37 -1.48
C GLU A 31 8.30 4.58 -2.97
N ALA A 32 7.04 4.82 -3.37
CA ALA A 32 6.67 5.17 -4.74
C ALA A 32 5.75 6.38 -4.72
N VAL A 33 5.84 7.23 -5.75
CA VAL A 33 5.12 8.51 -5.79
C VAL A 33 3.76 8.42 -6.49
N ASP A 34 3.55 7.40 -7.31
CA ASP A 34 2.28 7.15 -8.01
C ASP A 34 2.23 5.71 -8.50
N GLY A 35 1.13 5.36 -9.21
CA GLY A 35 0.93 4.00 -9.68
C GLY A 35 1.96 3.53 -10.72
N LEU A 36 2.41 4.42 -11.61
CA LEU A 36 3.40 4.04 -12.62
C LEU A 36 4.75 3.75 -11.99
N ASP A 37 5.19 4.61 -11.07
CA ASP A 37 6.42 4.41 -10.31
C ASP A 37 6.36 3.11 -9.50
N ALA A 38 5.19 2.85 -8.91
CA ALA A 38 4.96 1.63 -8.13
C ALA A 38 5.08 0.36 -8.97
N LEU A 39 4.53 0.37 -10.19
CA LEU A 39 4.63 -0.79 -11.08
C LEU A 39 6.08 -1.10 -11.43
N GLU A 40 6.88 -0.07 -11.69
CA GLU A 40 8.31 -0.26 -11.98
C GLU A 40 9.04 -0.86 -10.77
N LYS A 41 8.78 -0.33 -9.58
CA LYS A 41 9.42 -0.80 -8.35
C LYS A 41 8.97 -2.19 -7.95
N LEU A 42 7.71 -2.51 -8.19
CA LEU A 42 7.19 -3.85 -7.91
C LEU A 42 7.88 -4.90 -8.79
N ALA A 43 8.10 -4.58 -10.06
CA ALA A 43 8.80 -5.47 -10.98
C ALA A 43 10.27 -5.66 -10.59
N ALA A 44 10.90 -4.61 -10.06
CA ALA A 44 12.31 -4.65 -9.66
C ALA A 44 12.54 -5.24 -8.27
N ALA A 45 11.50 -5.33 -7.44
CA ALA A 45 11.60 -5.79 -6.05
C ALA A 45 10.54 -6.85 -5.76
N PRO A 46 10.71 -8.09 -6.25
CA PRO A 46 9.70 -9.14 -6.09
C PRO A 46 9.51 -9.58 -4.63
N GLU A 47 10.38 -9.21 -3.73
CA GLU A 47 10.28 -9.52 -2.29
C GLU A 47 9.26 -8.65 -1.55
N ILE A 48 8.60 -7.72 -2.22
CA ILE A 48 7.55 -6.90 -1.60
C ILE A 48 6.40 -7.80 -1.15
N GLY A 49 6.09 -7.75 0.15
CA GLY A 49 5.08 -8.62 0.76
C GLY A 49 3.79 -7.89 1.15
N LEU A 50 3.76 -6.58 1.06
CA LEU A 50 2.59 -5.77 1.37
C LEU A 50 2.70 -4.44 0.64
N ILE A 51 1.58 -3.94 0.16
CA ILE A 51 1.51 -2.62 -0.48
C ILE A 51 0.50 -1.75 0.27
N VAL A 52 0.92 -0.55 0.64
CA VAL A 52 0.04 0.49 1.22
C VAL A 52 -0.07 1.57 0.17
N CYS A 53 -1.27 1.80 -0.36
CA CYS A 53 -1.47 2.61 -1.57
C CYS A 53 -2.55 3.67 -1.38
N ASP A 54 -2.21 4.92 -1.66
CA ASP A 54 -3.18 6.02 -1.73
C ASP A 54 -4.08 5.83 -2.95
N VAL A 55 -5.34 6.26 -2.84
CA VAL A 55 -6.27 6.21 -3.98
C VAL A 55 -6.03 7.37 -4.93
N ASN A 56 -5.87 8.59 -4.40
CA ASN A 56 -5.81 9.80 -5.22
C ASN A 56 -4.37 10.20 -5.53
N MET A 57 -3.91 9.86 -6.74
CA MET A 57 -2.56 10.17 -7.20
C MET A 57 -2.58 10.61 -8.65
N PRO A 58 -1.61 11.46 -9.08
CA PRO A 58 -1.50 11.82 -10.49
C PRO A 58 -1.00 10.64 -11.33
N ARG A 59 -1.13 10.74 -12.63
CA ARG A 59 -0.73 9.78 -13.67
C ARG A 59 -1.47 8.46 -13.60
N MET A 60 -1.40 7.75 -12.48
CA MET A 60 -2.14 6.51 -12.26
C MET A 60 -2.57 6.48 -10.80
N ASN A 61 -3.89 6.44 -10.56
CA ASN A 61 -4.43 6.40 -9.20
C ASN A 61 -4.32 4.99 -8.61
N GLY A 62 -4.65 4.88 -7.31
CA GLY A 62 -4.49 3.62 -6.59
C GLY A 62 -5.38 2.49 -7.09
N ILE A 63 -6.58 2.80 -7.55
CA ILE A 63 -7.50 1.78 -8.10
C ILE A 63 -6.96 1.26 -9.43
N GLU A 64 -6.49 2.15 -10.30
CA GLU A 64 -5.88 1.77 -11.58
C GLU A 64 -4.62 0.93 -11.35
N PHE A 65 -3.81 1.30 -10.37
CA PHE A 65 -2.63 0.52 -10.00
C PHE A 65 -3.03 -0.89 -9.56
N LEU A 66 -4.01 -0.98 -8.67
CA LEU A 66 -4.48 -2.28 -8.16
C LEU A 66 -5.00 -3.16 -9.30
N GLU A 67 -5.79 -2.59 -10.21
CA GLU A 67 -6.29 -3.31 -11.37
C GLU A 67 -5.14 -3.81 -12.24
N ARG A 68 -4.15 -2.96 -12.50
CA ARG A 68 -3.01 -3.31 -13.34
C ARG A 68 -2.18 -4.43 -12.71
N MET A 69 -1.89 -4.35 -11.41
CA MET A 69 -1.08 -5.38 -10.77
C MET A 69 -1.79 -6.72 -10.72
N ARG A 70 -3.12 -6.73 -10.54
CA ARG A 70 -3.90 -7.97 -10.58
C ARG A 70 -3.91 -8.58 -11.98
N THR A 71 -4.02 -7.76 -13.01
CA THR A 71 -3.93 -8.20 -14.41
C THR A 71 -2.58 -8.83 -14.70
N GLN A 72 -1.52 -8.33 -14.07
CA GLN A 72 -0.16 -8.90 -14.21
C GLN A 72 0.05 -10.14 -13.34
N GLY A 73 -0.96 -10.56 -12.59
CA GLY A 73 -0.91 -11.78 -11.79
C GLY A 73 -0.26 -11.65 -10.42
N SER A 74 -0.01 -10.43 -9.95
CA SER A 74 0.57 -10.25 -8.63
C SER A 74 -0.44 -10.54 -7.52
N PRO A 75 -0.10 -11.42 -6.55
CA PRO A 75 -0.99 -11.74 -5.42
C PRO A 75 -0.71 -10.89 -4.18
N VAL A 76 0.19 -9.91 -4.25
CA VAL A 76 0.61 -9.15 -3.08
C VAL A 76 -0.60 -8.44 -2.44
N PRO A 77 -0.79 -8.55 -1.11
CA PRO A 77 -1.90 -7.89 -0.45
C PRO A 77 -1.74 -6.37 -0.48
N VAL A 78 -2.86 -5.67 -0.71
CA VAL A 78 -2.89 -4.22 -0.82
C VAL A 78 -3.86 -3.64 0.20
N VAL A 79 -3.40 -2.62 0.92
CA VAL A 79 -4.22 -1.79 1.82
C VAL A 79 -4.34 -0.42 1.17
N MET A 80 -5.57 0.05 1.01
CA MET A 80 -5.82 1.36 0.42
C MET A 80 -5.85 2.45 1.48
N LEU A 81 -5.34 3.63 1.14
CA LEU A 81 -5.44 4.84 1.96
C LEU A 81 -6.25 5.87 1.20
N THR A 82 -7.16 6.57 1.89
CA THR A 82 -7.96 7.61 1.24
C THR A 82 -8.35 8.70 2.24
N THR A 83 -8.56 9.91 1.74
CA THR A 83 -9.09 11.01 2.56
C THR A 83 -10.60 10.93 2.71
N GLU A 84 -11.27 10.19 1.84
CA GLU A 84 -12.72 10.07 1.85
C GLU A 84 -13.14 8.62 1.62
N GLY A 85 -14.10 8.17 2.41
CA GLY A 85 -14.66 6.84 2.24
C GLY A 85 -15.77 6.84 1.19
N GLN A 86 -15.42 6.92 -0.09
CA GLN A 86 -16.39 6.84 -1.17
C GLN A 86 -16.82 5.39 -1.38
N PRO A 87 -18.11 5.06 -1.20
CA PRO A 87 -18.56 3.67 -1.27
C PRO A 87 -18.21 2.97 -2.58
N GLU A 88 -18.30 3.67 -3.71
CA GLU A 88 -17.98 3.09 -5.01
C GLU A 88 -16.52 2.68 -5.12
N LEU A 89 -15.62 3.53 -4.62
CA LEU A 89 -14.19 3.25 -4.65
C LEU A 89 -13.83 2.10 -3.73
N ILE A 90 -14.43 2.05 -2.55
CA ILE A 90 -14.22 0.96 -1.60
C ILE A 90 -14.68 -0.36 -2.22
N GLN A 91 -15.86 -0.36 -2.82
CA GLN A 91 -16.41 -1.55 -3.46
C GLN A 91 -15.53 -2.02 -4.62
N ARG A 92 -15.06 -1.08 -5.43
CA ARG A 92 -14.16 -1.38 -6.55
C ARG A 92 -12.86 -2.00 -6.05
N ALA A 93 -12.25 -1.40 -5.02
CA ALA A 93 -11.01 -1.92 -4.44
C ALA A 93 -11.20 -3.33 -3.89
N LYS A 94 -12.31 -3.58 -3.19
CA LYS A 94 -12.63 -4.90 -2.65
C LYS A 94 -12.78 -5.93 -3.77
N SER A 95 -13.46 -5.56 -4.86
CA SER A 95 -13.65 -6.47 -5.99
C SER A 95 -12.33 -6.82 -6.67
N LEU A 96 -11.33 -5.95 -6.56
CA LEU A 96 -9.98 -6.19 -7.07
C LEU A 96 -9.07 -6.85 -6.03
N GLY A 97 -9.62 -7.26 -4.89
CA GLY A 97 -8.90 -8.02 -3.89
C GLY A 97 -8.13 -7.20 -2.86
N ALA A 98 -8.45 -5.90 -2.70
CA ALA A 98 -7.84 -5.13 -1.61
C ALA A 98 -8.21 -5.75 -0.26
N LYS A 99 -7.22 -5.85 0.63
CA LYS A 99 -7.38 -6.54 1.92
C LYS A 99 -7.72 -5.60 3.06
N GLY A 100 -7.55 -4.30 2.89
CA GLY A 100 -7.85 -3.34 3.92
C GLY A 100 -8.06 -1.95 3.36
N TRP A 101 -8.62 -1.09 4.20
CA TRP A 101 -8.94 0.28 3.83
C TRP A 101 -8.76 1.17 5.06
N LEU A 102 -7.91 2.20 4.96
CA LEU A 102 -7.68 3.16 6.03
C LEU A 102 -8.04 4.56 5.54
N VAL A 103 -8.78 5.31 6.37
CA VAL A 103 -9.17 6.68 6.06
C VAL A 103 -8.19 7.65 6.71
N LYS A 104 -7.68 8.59 5.95
CA LYS A 104 -6.76 9.63 6.45
C LYS A 104 -7.56 10.73 7.16
N PRO A 105 -7.06 11.32 8.24
CA PRO A 105 -5.86 10.90 8.96
C PRO A 105 -6.10 9.62 9.75
N PHE A 106 -5.17 8.69 9.68
CA PHE A 106 -5.26 7.43 10.41
C PHE A 106 -4.29 7.44 11.60
N LYS A 107 -4.61 6.64 12.61
CA LYS A 107 -3.69 6.44 13.74
C LYS A 107 -2.64 5.41 13.35
N PRO A 108 -1.36 5.67 13.66
CA PRO A 108 -0.30 4.71 13.33
C PRO A 108 -0.57 3.28 13.84
N GLU A 109 -1.26 3.15 14.97
CA GLU A 109 -1.58 1.84 15.54
C GLU A 109 -2.43 0.98 14.60
N PHE A 110 -3.35 1.60 13.85
CA PHE A 110 -4.18 0.87 12.90
C PHE A 110 -3.37 0.37 11.71
N LEU A 111 -2.44 1.20 11.22
CA LEU A 111 -1.54 0.80 10.15
C LEU A 111 -0.65 -0.36 10.60
N VAL A 112 -0.08 -0.26 11.80
CA VAL A 112 0.78 -1.28 12.39
C VAL A 112 0.02 -2.61 12.53
N ALA A 113 -1.20 -2.55 13.08
CA ALA A 113 -2.02 -3.74 13.26
C ALA A 113 -2.34 -4.41 11.92
N THR A 114 -2.66 -3.60 10.91
CA THR A 114 -2.96 -4.09 9.56
C THR A 114 -1.73 -4.75 8.93
N ALA A 115 -0.57 -4.12 9.04
CA ALA A 115 0.67 -4.67 8.51
C ALA A 115 1.02 -6.01 9.17
N ARG A 116 0.90 -6.09 10.49
CA ARG A 116 1.17 -7.34 11.22
C ARG A 116 0.23 -8.47 10.83
N LYS A 117 -1.02 -8.13 10.54
CA LYS A 117 -2.02 -9.12 10.13
C LYS A 117 -1.77 -9.65 8.73
N LEU A 118 -1.45 -8.75 7.78
CA LEU A 118 -1.35 -9.10 6.36
C LEU A 118 0.06 -9.52 5.95
N ALA A 119 1.07 -9.04 6.64
CA ALA A 119 2.47 -9.35 6.34
C ALA A 119 3.24 -9.56 7.64
N PRO A 120 2.91 -10.63 8.40
CA PRO A 120 3.59 -10.86 9.67
C PRO A 120 5.06 -11.17 9.45
N MET A 121 5.90 -10.59 10.31
CA MET A 121 7.30 -10.91 10.32
C MET A 121 7.52 -12.16 11.16
N VAL A 122 8.22 -13.11 10.60
CA VAL A 122 8.57 -14.35 11.29
C VAL A 122 9.86 -14.12 12.05
N ALA A 123 9.81 -14.37 13.34
CA ALA A 123 10.98 -14.21 14.20
C ALA A 123 12.05 -15.26 13.87
#